data_d8f44531b93ebc42fed7a4b758116eff
#
_entry.id   d8f44531b93ebc42fed7a4b758116eff
#
_cell.length_a   1.000
_cell.length_b   1.000
_cell.length_c   1.000
_cell.angle_alpha   90.00
_cell.angle_beta   90.00
_cell.angle_gamma   90.00
#
_symmetry.space_group_name_H-M   'P 1'
#
loop_
_entity.id
_entity.type
_entity.pdbx_description
1 polymer ?
#
loop_
_entity_poly.entity_id
_entity_poly.type
_entity_poly.pdbx_seq_one_letter_code
_entity_poly.pdbx_strand_id
1 'polypeptide(L)'
;MYFPYLRGRQNELLCLRELLDAGKLSSKIIPIIEPVKFSSTLFSTLTKFIEMGHQVIVIRNPEVGSFRKESGDMIKNIEKESDEKKKEKIRKTLEGYKEVWNNSQIQKAYLVDDDVISMVREKKLDAKDVVMINIKKGNYRYYEEYGEEIIGKYTVVPKGGDFEDIIEDDIIILEDSYRKAKRNIDYIENPDELFSRNHIVYKKRGFVGFSDFSMVGNDFDESGFAPLAIAIHIMYFGNRDELKIHHFVSESNESISDPARKFEEAMNKLVNWENFDIIPKTCLLYTSPSPRDRSVS
;
A
#
# COMPACT_ATOMS: atom_id res chain seq x y z
N MET A 1 -10.25 -3.58 -12.62
CA MET A 1 -10.24 -2.79 -11.35
C MET A 1 -8.80 -2.47 -10.98
N TYR A 2 -8.58 -1.45 -10.15
CA TYR A 2 -7.25 -1.10 -9.63
C TYR A 2 -7.19 -1.35 -8.13
N PHE A 3 -6.13 -2.01 -7.69
CA PHE A 3 -5.91 -2.42 -6.31
C PHE A 3 -4.57 -1.85 -5.82
N PRO A 4 -4.46 -0.53 -5.50
CA PRO A 4 -3.21 0.03 -5.00
C PRO A 4 -2.80 -0.66 -3.70
N TYR A 5 -1.55 -1.17 -3.66
CA TYR A 5 -0.99 -1.80 -2.47
C TYR A 5 -0.28 -0.76 -1.63
N LEU A 6 -0.84 -0.46 -0.48
CA LEU A 6 -0.40 0.58 0.44
C LEU A 6 0.13 -0.04 1.73
N ARG A 7 1.17 0.57 2.30
CA ARG A 7 1.78 0.11 3.56
C ARG A 7 1.04 0.58 4.81
N GLY A 8 -0.09 1.27 4.66
CA GLY A 8 -0.86 1.79 5.79
C GLY A 8 -0.09 2.81 6.63
N ARG A 9 0.81 3.57 6.01
CA ARG A 9 1.50 4.70 6.66
C ARG A 9 0.51 5.82 6.94
N GLN A 10 0.81 6.66 7.91
CA GLN A 10 -0.09 7.74 8.33
C GLN A 10 -0.57 8.61 7.16
N ASN A 11 0.32 9.06 6.29
CA ASN A 11 -0.04 9.93 5.17
C ASN A 11 -0.85 9.20 4.09
N GLU A 12 -0.58 7.92 3.83
CA GLU A 12 -1.40 7.10 2.93
C GLU A 12 -2.83 6.95 3.47
N LEU A 13 -2.97 6.68 4.77
CA LEU A 13 -4.28 6.55 5.43
C LEU A 13 -5.05 7.87 5.43
N LEU A 14 -4.38 9.00 5.70
CA LEU A 14 -4.99 10.33 5.64
C LEU A 14 -5.44 10.69 4.21
N CYS A 15 -4.61 10.39 3.20
CA CYS A 15 -4.96 10.61 1.81
C CYS A 15 -6.22 9.80 1.39
N LEU A 16 -6.30 8.53 1.80
CA LEU A 16 -7.51 7.72 1.56
C LEU A 16 -8.76 8.34 2.17
N ARG A 17 -8.67 8.86 3.40
CA ARG A 17 -9.79 9.54 4.07
C ARG A 17 -10.22 10.78 3.32
N GLU A 18 -9.28 11.63 2.90
CA GLU A 18 -9.57 12.84 2.12
C GLU A 18 -10.22 12.51 0.78
N LEU A 19 -9.76 11.45 0.09
CA LEU A 19 -10.37 11.00 -1.16
C LEU A 19 -11.80 10.50 -0.95
N LEU A 20 -12.06 9.78 0.14
CA LEU A 20 -13.40 9.33 0.53
C LEU A 20 -14.30 10.52 0.86
N ASP A 21 -13.85 11.45 1.71
CA ASP A 21 -14.59 12.65 2.10
C ASP A 21 -14.94 13.54 0.91
N ALA A 22 -14.03 13.65 -0.05
CA ALA A 22 -14.24 14.40 -1.29
C ALA A 22 -15.06 13.64 -2.34
N GLY A 23 -15.46 12.39 -2.10
CA GLY A 23 -16.15 11.54 -3.08
C GLY A 23 -15.33 11.24 -4.34
N LYS A 24 -13.98 11.29 -4.24
CA LYS A 24 -13.05 11.12 -5.36
C LYS A 24 -12.48 9.71 -5.48
N LEU A 25 -12.70 8.84 -4.50
CA LEU A 25 -12.30 7.45 -4.58
C LEU A 25 -13.34 6.66 -5.37
N SER A 26 -13.00 6.28 -6.60
CA SER A 26 -13.89 5.51 -7.47
C SER A 26 -14.14 4.10 -6.91
N SER A 27 -15.35 3.56 -7.06
CA SER A 27 -15.67 2.18 -6.71
C SER A 27 -14.88 1.11 -7.50
N LYS A 28 -14.17 1.53 -8.56
CA LYS A 28 -13.23 0.68 -9.32
C LYS A 28 -11.83 0.65 -8.71
N ILE A 29 -11.58 1.41 -7.66
CA ILE A 29 -10.31 1.46 -6.92
C ILE A 29 -10.57 0.85 -5.55
N ILE A 30 -9.98 -0.30 -5.27
CA ILE A 30 -10.12 -1.01 -3.99
C ILE A 30 -8.72 -1.12 -3.36
N PRO A 31 -8.37 -0.24 -2.41
CA PRO A 31 -7.04 -0.27 -1.81
C PRO A 31 -6.77 -1.58 -1.06
N ILE A 32 -5.54 -2.09 -1.19
CA ILE A 32 -4.99 -3.13 -0.34
C ILE A 32 -4.11 -2.42 0.69
N ILE A 33 -4.42 -2.61 1.97
CA ILE A 33 -3.65 -2.03 3.07
C ILE A 33 -2.91 -3.14 3.80
N GLU A 34 -1.57 -3.07 3.82
CA GLU A 34 -0.73 -3.82 4.73
C GLU A 34 -0.43 -2.95 5.96
N PRO A 35 -1.03 -3.22 7.13
CA PRO A 35 -0.87 -2.34 8.28
C PRO A 35 0.54 -2.40 8.85
N VAL A 36 1.26 -1.27 8.90
CA VAL A 36 2.59 -1.18 9.53
C VAL A 36 2.53 -0.93 11.03
N LYS A 37 1.45 -0.26 11.52
CA LYS A 37 1.25 0.07 12.95
C LYS A 37 -0.17 -0.19 13.39
N PHE A 38 -0.34 -0.64 14.63
CA PHE A 38 -1.64 -0.76 15.28
C PHE A 38 -2.07 0.60 15.84
N SER A 39 -2.63 1.46 15.00
CA SER A 39 -2.86 2.86 15.30
C SER A 39 -4.34 3.26 15.20
N SER A 40 -4.73 4.29 15.97
CA SER A 40 -6.05 4.89 15.85
C SER A 40 -6.32 5.46 14.45
N THR A 41 -5.29 5.94 13.76
CA THR A 41 -5.40 6.42 12.38
C THR A 41 -5.82 5.30 11.43
N LEU A 42 -5.28 4.09 11.57
CA LEU A 42 -5.71 2.94 10.78
C LEU A 42 -7.20 2.67 11.00
N PHE A 43 -7.63 2.50 12.25
CA PHE A 43 -9.01 2.16 12.54
C PHE A 43 -9.99 3.26 12.17
N SER A 44 -9.65 4.54 12.38
CA SER A 44 -10.49 5.65 11.94
C SER A 44 -10.60 5.73 10.40
N THR A 45 -9.55 5.35 9.67
CA THR A 45 -9.61 5.24 8.21
C THR A 45 -10.52 4.08 7.78
N LEU A 46 -10.40 2.91 8.40
CA LEU A 46 -11.27 1.77 8.12
C LEU A 46 -12.75 2.08 8.45
N THR A 47 -13.00 2.76 9.57
CA THR A 47 -14.34 3.25 9.92
C THR A 47 -14.90 4.15 8.82
N LYS A 48 -14.05 5.02 8.25
CA LYS A 48 -14.47 5.89 7.14
C LYS A 48 -14.87 5.10 5.88
N PHE A 49 -14.14 4.05 5.55
CA PHE A 49 -14.54 3.14 4.46
C PHE A 49 -15.92 2.52 4.70
N ILE A 50 -16.20 2.09 5.94
CA ILE A 50 -17.50 1.53 6.34
C ILE A 50 -18.61 2.58 6.20
N GLU A 51 -18.41 3.79 6.73
CA GLU A 51 -19.37 4.89 6.67
C GLU A 51 -19.73 5.29 5.23
N MET A 52 -18.74 5.28 4.35
CA MET A 52 -18.92 5.63 2.94
C MET A 52 -19.40 4.45 2.08
N GLY A 53 -19.54 3.26 2.65
CA GLY A 53 -19.93 2.04 1.91
C GLY A 53 -18.90 1.62 0.85
N HIS A 54 -17.63 2.00 1.02
CA HIS A 54 -16.55 1.70 0.06
C HIS A 54 -15.73 0.52 0.53
N GLN A 55 -15.37 -0.37 -0.41
CA GLN A 55 -14.59 -1.56 -0.10
C GLN A 55 -13.10 -1.24 0.08
N VAL A 56 -12.47 -1.94 1.02
CA VAL A 56 -11.03 -1.94 1.23
C VAL A 56 -10.58 -3.35 1.60
N ILE A 57 -9.40 -3.74 1.15
CA ILE A 57 -8.76 -5.01 1.47
C ILE A 57 -7.71 -4.75 2.55
N VAL A 58 -7.72 -5.55 3.63
CA VAL A 58 -6.76 -5.39 4.73
C VAL A 58 -6.05 -6.71 5.03
N ILE A 59 -4.72 -6.68 4.99
CA ILE A 59 -3.88 -7.83 5.26
C ILE A 59 -3.89 -8.15 6.76
N ARG A 60 -4.16 -9.43 7.08
CA ARG A 60 -4.32 -9.93 8.45
C ARG A 60 -3.00 -10.40 9.07
N ASN A 61 -2.06 -10.77 8.23
CA ASN A 61 -0.73 -11.24 8.62
C ASN A 61 0.39 -10.36 8.05
N PRO A 62 0.40 -9.02 8.31
CA PRO A 62 1.41 -8.14 7.72
C PRO A 62 2.82 -8.58 8.10
N GLU A 63 3.75 -8.50 7.14
CA GLU A 63 5.16 -8.86 7.36
C GLU A 63 6.02 -7.64 7.72
N VAL A 64 5.50 -6.42 7.50
CA VAL A 64 6.24 -5.17 7.70
C VAL A 64 5.76 -4.38 8.92
N GLY A 65 6.65 -3.57 9.49
CA GLY A 65 6.36 -2.69 10.62
C GLY A 65 6.19 -3.39 11.95
N SER A 66 5.46 -2.75 12.87
CA SER A 66 5.27 -3.18 14.26
C SER A 66 3.84 -3.64 14.59
N PHE A 67 2.94 -3.68 13.61
CA PHE A 67 1.52 -3.97 13.81
C PHE A 67 1.26 -5.23 14.65
N ARG A 68 1.90 -6.36 14.31
CA ARG A 68 1.71 -7.65 15.03
C ARG A 68 2.16 -7.54 16.49
N LYS A 69 3.30 -6.89 16.74
CA LYS A 69 3.83 -6.69 18.09
C LYS A 69 2.93 -5.79 18.90
N GLU A 70 2.58 -4.62 18.35
CA GLU A 70 1.75 -3.61 19.05
C GLU A 70 0.36 -4.15 19.41
N SER A 71 -0.28 -4.89 18.47
CA SER A 71 -1.58 -5.51 18.73
C SER A 71 -1.50 -6.57 19.83
N GLY A 72 -0.46 -7.41 19.83
CA GLY A 72 -0.21 -8.40 20.87
C GLY A 72 0.11 -7.76 22.23
N ASP A 73 0.90 -6.70 22.25
CA ASP A 73 1.26 -5.97 23.47
C ASP A 73 0.03 -5.27 24.07
N MET A 74 -0.86 -4.70 23.25
CA MET A 74 -2.09 -4.08 23.74
C MET A 74 -2.99 -5.09 24.46
N ILE A 75 -3.11 -6.31 23.95
CA ILE A 75 -3.86 -7.39 24.59
C ILE A 75 -3.21 -7.78 25.94
N LYS A 76 -1.89 -7.97 25.97
CA LYS A 76 -1.16 -8.30 27.21
C LYS A 76 -1.21 -7.19 28.26
N ASN A 77 -1.23 -5.93 27.82
CA ASN A 77 -1.27 -4.77 28.72
C ASN A 77 -2.61 -4.66 29.45
N ILE A 78 -3.73 -5.15 28.90
CA ILE A 78 -5.00 -5.23 29.62
C ILE A 78 -4.86 -6.12 30.86
N GLU A 79 -4.19 -7.26 30.75
CA GLU A 79 -4.02 -8.18 31.86
C GLU A 79 -3.17 -7.60 32.97
N LYS A 80 -2.24 -6.70 32.64
CA LYS A 80 -1.31 -6.06 33.58
C LYS A 80 -1.81 -4.74 34.17
N GLU A 81 -2.85 -4.13 33.58
CA GLU A 81 -3.39 -2.85 34.05
C GLU A 81 -4.14 -3.06 35.37
N SER A 82 -3.77 -2.32 36.39
CA SER A 82 -4.38 -2.38 37.73
C SER A 82 -5.54 -1.41 37.92
N ASP A 83 -5.61 -0.34 37.10
CA ASP A 83 -6.69 0.64 37.13
C ASP A 83 -7.89 0.14 36.30
N GLU A 84 -8.97 -0.27 36.98
CA GLU A 84 -10.16 -0.83 36.34
C GLU A 84 -10.81 0.16 35.33
N LYS A 85 -10.73 1.48 35.53
CA LYS A 85 -11.26 2.47 34.57
C LYS A 85 -10.44 2.51 33.29
N LYS A 86 -9.11 2.44 33.41
CA LYS A 86 -8.21 2.36 32.24
C LYS A 86 -8.39 1.05 31.50
N LYS A 87 -8.47 -0.05 32.24
CA LYS A 87 -8.71 -1.39 31.71
C LYS A 87 -10.00 -1.46 30.90
N GLU A 88 -11.08 -0.93 31.44
CA GLU A 88 -12.37 -0.86 30.75
C GLU A 88 -12.31 0.02 29.47
N LYS A 89 -11.59 1.13 29.53
CA LYS A 89 -11.39 2.00 28.34
C LYS A 89 -10.62 1.25 27.25
N ILE A 90 -9.57 0.50 27.59
CA ILE A 90 -8.80 -0.28 26.62
C ILE A 90 -9.67 -1.39 26.03
N ARG A 91 -10.46 -2.10 26.85
CA ARG A 91 -11.40 -3.14 26.38
C ARG A 91 -12.37 -2.58 25.34
N LYS A 92 -13.06 -1.48 25.65
CA LYS A 92 -13.99 -0.82 24.71
C LYS A 92 -13.32 -0.40 23.41
N THR A 93 -12.09 0.09 23.49
CA THR A 93 -11.32 0.44 22.29
C THR A 93 -11.03 -0.81 21.44
N LEU A 94 -10.60 -1.91 22.05
CA LEU A 94 -10.34 -3.16 21.34
C LEU A 94 -11.62 -3.79 20.75
N GLU A 95 -12.73 -3.72 21.48
CA GLU A 95 -14.04 -4.17 20.98
C GLU A 95 -14.43 -3.38 19.73
N GLY A 96 -14.35 -2.04 19.77
CA GLY A 96 -14.61 -1.19 18.61
C GLY A 96 -13.67 -1.50 17.43
N TYR A 97 -12.40 -1.73 17.69
CA TYR A 97 -11.46 -2.15 16.64
C TYR A 97 -11.80 -3.51 16.06
N LYS A 98 -12.25 -4.46 16.89
CA LYS A 98 -12.67 -5.79 16.46
C LYS A 98 -13.94 -5.73 15.60
N GLU A 99 -14.89 -4.87 15.92
CA GLU A 99 -16.08 -4.63 15.12
C GLU A 99 -15.72 -4.08 13.73
N VAL A 100 -14.91 -3.01 13.69
CA VAL A 100 -14.39 -2.45 12.43
C VAL A 100 -13.68 -3.52 11.62
N TRP A 101 -12.79 -4.27 12.25
CA TRP A 101 -11.97 -5.30 11.61
C TRP A 101 -12.77 -6.44 10.97
N ASN A 102 -13.96 -6.75 11.49
CA ASN A 102 -14.82 -7.81 10.98
C ASN A 102 -16.01 -7.32 10.14
N ASN A 103 -16.07 -6.02 9.85
CA ASN A 103 -17.14 -5.47 9.02
C ASN A 103 -17.04 -5.99 7.57
N SER A 104 -18.19 -6.19 6.92
CA SER A 104 -18.28 -6.74 5.56
C SER A 104 -17.65 -5.86 4.47
N GLN A 105 -17.51 -4.56 4.72
CA GLN A 105 -16.80 -3.64 3.81
C GLN A 105 -15.27 -3.84 3.86
N ILE A 106 -14.77 -4.46 4.93
CA ILE A 106 -13.35 -4.76 5.13
C ILE A 106 -13.06 -6.17 4.65
N GLN A 107 -12.61 -6.31 3.41
CA GLN A 107 -12.22 -7.61 2.87
C GLN A 107 -10.92 -8.10 3.55
N LYS A 108 -10.93 -9.34 4.01
CA LYS A 108 -9.75 -9.96 4.62
C LYS A 108 -8.78 -10.40 3.54
N ALA A 109 -7.49 -10.16 3.75
CA ALA A 109 -6.43 -10.67 2.91
C ALA A 109 -5.32 -11.33 3.73
N TYR A 110 -4.61 -12.25 3.10
CA TYR A 110 -3.46 -12.92 3.70
C TYR A 110 -2.29 -12.94 2.71
N LEU A 111 -1.10 -12.62 3.20
CA LEU A 111 0.15 -12.91 2.51
C LEU A 111 0.38 -14.42 2.57
N VAL A 112 0.54 -15.03 1.41
CA VAL A 112 0.67 -16.49 1.30
C VAL A 112 2.05 -16.94 1.80
N ASP A 113 2.01 -17.77 2.84
CA ASP A 113 3.15 -18.42 3.49
C ASP A 113 2.73 -19.82 3.98
N ASP A 114 3.65 -20.55 4.56
CA ASP A 114 3.40 -21.91 5.09
C ASP A 114 2.31 -21.94 6.18
N ASP A 115 2.23 -20.89 7.01
CA ASP A 115 1.23 -20.80 8.08
C ASP A 115 -0.16 -20.63 7.48
N VAL A 116 -0.32 -19.76 6.48
CA VAL A 116 -1.61 -19.52 5.79
C VAL A 116 -2.04 -20.79 5.04
N ILE A 117 -1.13 -21.46 4.36
CA ILE A 117 -1.43 -22.76 3.71
C ILE A 117 -1.90 -23.80 4.73
N SER A 118 -1.23 -23.88 5.86
CA SER A 118 -1.64 -24.78 6.96
C SER A 118 -3.03 -24.44 7.48
N MET A 119 -3.36 -23.14 7.65
CA MET A 119 -4.70 -22.70 8.08
C MET A 119 -5.79 -23.12 7.09
N VAL A 120 -5.53 -23.03 5.78
CA VAL A 120 -6.49 -23.45 4.75
C VAL A 120 -6.69 -24.97 4.81
N ARG A 121 -5.62 -25.75 4.85
CA ARG A 121 -5.67 -27.21 4.90
C ARG A 121 -6.35 -27.77 6.15
N GLU A 122 -6.14 -27.10 7.28
CA GLU A 122 -6.80 -27.43 8.55
C GLU A 122 -8.26 -26.92 8.62
N LYS A 123 -8.78 -26.31 7.56
CA LYS A 123 -10.13 -25.71 7.48
C LYS A 123 -10.39 -24.62 8.53
N LYS A 124 -9.32 -23.96 8.99
CA LYS A 124 -9.40 -22.78 9.85
C LYS A 124 -9.62 -21.49 9.05
N LEU A 125 -9.30 -21.52 7.78
CA LEU A 125 -9.47 -20.43 6.82
C LEU A 125 -10.06 -21.00 5.51
N ASP A 126 -11.15 -20.41 5.04
CA ASP A 126 -11.64 -20.66 3.67
C ASP A 126 -10.99 -19.64 2.73
N ALA A 127 -10.19 -20.13 1.79
CA ALA A 127 -9.52 -19.28 0.82
C ALA A 127 -10.52 -18.46 -0.02
N LYS A 128 -11.68 -19.03 -0.36
CA LYS A 128 -12.72 -18.38 -1.17
C LYS A 128 -13.38 -17.16 -0.51
N ASP A 129 -13.26 -17.05 0.82
CA ASP A 129 -13.78 -15.90 1.58
C ASP A 129 -12.79 -14.74 1.71
N VAL A 130 -11.55 -14.93 1.26
CA VAL A 130 -10.46 -13.98 1.47
C VAL A 130 -9.69 -13.68 0.19
N VAL A 131 -8.86 -12.65 0.24
CA VAL A 131 -7.90 -12.33 -0.83
C VAL A 131 -6.56 -12.97 -0.50
N MET A 132 -6.06 -13.81 -1.40
CA MET A 132 -4.75 -14.45 -1.26
C MET A 132 -3.71 -13.61 -1.99
N ILE A 133 -2.68 -13.16 -1.28
CA ILE A 133 -1.67 -12.24 -1.83
C ILE A 133 -0.31 -12.91 -1.90
N ASN A 134 0.19 -13.07 -3.10
CA ASN A 134 1.52 -13.61 -3.36
C ASN A 134 2.46 -12.45 -3.74
N ILE A 135 3.47 -12.19 -2.92
CA ILE A 135 4.53 -11.22 -3.22
C ILE A 135 5.71 -11.96 -3.86
N LYS A 136 5.98 -13.19 -3.42
CA LYS A 136 7.10 -13.99 -3.89
C LYS A 136 6.70 -14.82 -5.13
N LYS A 137 7.47 -14.72 -6.20
CA LYS A 137 7.24 -15.53 -7.43
C LYS A 137 7.22 -17.02 -7.13
N GLY A 138 8.09 -17.50 -6.24
CA GLY A 138 8.18 -18.92 -5.89
C GLY A 138 6.94 -19.50 -5.20
N ASN A 139 5.98 -18.68 -4.78
CA ASN A 139 4.72 -19.16 -4.18
C ASN A 139 3.82 -19.91 -5.18
N TYR A 140 4.10 -19.85 -6.50
CA TYR A 140 3.36 -20.63 -7.49
C TYR A 140 3.33 -22.13 -7.15
N ARG A 141 4.38 -22.65 -6.48
CA ARG A 141 4.48 -24.05 -6.05
C ARG A 141 3.37 -24.50 -5.09
N TYR A 142 2.85 -23.60 -4.26
CA TYR A 142 1.70 -23.91 -3.43
C TYR A 142 0.46 -24.20 -4.28
N TYR A 143 0.30 -23.48 -5.39
CA TYR A 143 -0.83 -23.66 -6.30
C TYR A 143 -0.68 -24.92 -7.16
N GLU A 144 0.56 -25.30 -7.53
CA GLU A 144 0.82 -26.60 -8.14
C GLU A 144 0.49 -27.77 -7.20
N GLU A 145 0.80 -27.61 -5.90
CA GLU A 145 0.62 -28.69 -4.91
C GLU A 145 -0.82 -28.78 -4.39
N TYR A 146 -1.49 -27.66 -4.14
CA TYR A 146 -2.80 -27.62 -3.48
C TYR A 146 -3.95 -27.16 -4.37
N GLY A 147 -3.67 -26.71 -5.59
CA GLY A 147 -4.66 -26.38 -6.60
C GLY A 147 -5.72 -25.38 -6.15
N GLU A 148 -6.97 -25.71 -6.43
CA GLU A 148 -8.12 -24.84 -6.15
C GLU A 148 -8.39 -24.58 -4.65
N GLU A 149 -7.86 -25.40 -3.76
CA GLU A 149 -8.09 -25.26 -2.31
C GLU A 149 -7.57 -23.93 -1.75
N ILE A 150 -6.54 -23.37 -2.38
CA ILE A 150 -5.89 -22.13 -1.94
C ILE A 150 -6.15 -20.94 -2.87
N ILE A 151 -7.00 -21.10 -3.89
CA ILE A 151 -7.44 -19.98 -4.73
C ILE A 151 -8.40 -19.11 -3.94
N GLY A 152 -8.05 -17.83 -3.78
CA GLY A 152 -8.84 -16.86 -3.04
C GLY A 152 -10.04 -16.35 -3.81
N LYS A 153 -10.91 -15.59 -3.14
CA LYS A 153 -11.93 -14.75 -3.80
C LYS A 153 -11.31 -13.88 -4.89
N TYR A 154 -10.13 -13.36 -4.63
CA TYR A 154 -9.16 -12.83 -5.58
C TYR A 154 -7.80 -13.40 -5.21
N THR A 155 -7.00 -13.69 -6.22
CA THR A 155 -5.60 -14.10 -6.03
C THR A 155 -4.69 -13.06 -6.65
N VAL A 156 -3.94 -12.35 -5.78
CA VAL A 156 -2.95 -11.36 -6.20
C VAL A 156 -1.64 -12.09 -6.47
N VAL A 157 -1.07 -11.93 -7.66
CA VAL A 157 0.14 -12.63 -8.08
C VAL A 157 1.17 -11.66 -8.67
N PRO A 158 2.47 -11.87 -8.43
CA PRO A 158 3.51 -11.03 -8.97
C PRO A 158 3.65 -11.26 -10.48
N LYS A 159 3.82 -10.20 -11.23
CA LYS A 159 4.05 -10.24 -12.68
C LYS A 159 5.29 -11.06 -13.02
N GLY A 160 5.15 -11.94 -14.03
CA GLY A 160 6.24 -12.81 -14.51
C GLY A 160 6.56 -13.99 -13.57
N GLY A 161 5.57 -14.46 -12.81
CA GLY A 161 5.55 -15.76 -12.16
C GLY A 161 4.72 -16.74 -12.99
N ASP A 162 4.83 -18.03 -12.72
CA ASP A 162 4.15 -19.10 -13.46
C ASP A 162 2.71 -19.33 -12.97
N PHE A 163 2.13 -18.36 -12.27
CA PHE A 163 0.78 -18.45 -11.71
C PHE A 163 -0.30 -18.48 -12.79
N GLU A 164 -0.07 -17.79 -13.92
CA GLU A 164 -1.02 -17.64 -15.01
C GLU A 164 -1.29 -18.98 -15.70
N ASP A 165 -0.36 -19.93 -15.59
CA ASP A 165 -0.48 -21.28 -16.16
C ASP A 165 -1.28 -22.23 -15.23
N ILE A 166 -1.50 -21.84 -13.96
CA ILE A 166 -2.10 -22.69 -12.93
C ILE A 166 -3.48 -22.16 -12.50
N ILE A 167 -3.63 -20.84 -12.43
CA ILE A 167 -4.86 -20.17 -11.96
C ILE A 167 -5.58 -19.59 -13.18
N GLU A 168 -6.81 -20.02 -13.42
CA GLU A 168 -7.58 -19.59 -14.60
C GLU A 168 -8.31 -18.26 -14.38
N ASP A 169 -8.91 -18.04 -13.19
CA ASP A 169 -9.82 -16.94 -12.92
C ASP A 169 -9.41 -16.10 -11.70
N ASP A 170 -10.00 -14.92 -11.58
CA ASP A 170 -9.92 -14.00 -10.43
C ASP A 170 -8.49 -13.54 -10.07
N ILE A 171 -7.60 -13.49 -11.07
CA ILE A 171 -6.23 -13.03 -10.91
C ILE A 171 -6.15 -11.49 -10.92
N ILE A 172 -5.48 -10.95 -9.92
CA ILE A 172 -5.01 -9.56 -9.87
C ILE A 172 -3.50 -9.56 -10.06
N ILE A 173 -3.04 -8.96 -11.15
CA ILE A 173 -1.60 -8.88 -11.43
C ILE A 173 -0.94 -7.79 -10.58
N LEU A 174 0.09 -8.14 -9.84
CA LEU A 174 0.89 -7.22 -9.00
C LEU A 174 2.22 -6.90 -9.68
N GLU A 175 2.49 -5.63 -9.88
CA GLU A 175 3.76 -5.17 -10.46
C GLU A 175 4.46 -4.18 -9.52
N ASP A 176 5.75 -4.38 -9.27
CA ASP A 176 6.61 -3.37 -8.69
C ASP A 176 7.17 -2.51 -9.83
N SER A 177 6.42 -1.46 -10.16
CA SER A 177 6.73 -0.59 -11.30
C SER A 177 7.71 0.52 -10.95
N TYR A 178 7.91 0.79 -9.65
CA TYR A 178 8.78 1.88 -9.21
C TYR A 178 10.25 1.45 -9.18
N ARG A 179 11.06 2.12 -9.99
CA ARG A 179 12.51 1.88 -10.03
C ARG A 179 13.21 2.79 -9.03
N LYS A 180 13.46 2.27 -7.83
CA LYS A 180 14.15 3.00 -6.77
C LYS A 180 15.62 3.18 -7.12
N ALA A 181 16.05 4.42 -7.34
CA ALA A 181 17.47 4.75 -7.50
C ALA A 181 18.23 4.61 -6.17
N LYS A 182 19.54 4.39 -6.23
CA LYS A 182 20.38 4.27 -5.02
C LYS A 182 20.43 5.59 -4.25
N ARG A 183 20.45 6.72 -4.95
CA ARG A 183 20.44 8.06 -4.37
C ARG A 183 19.45 8.93 -5.12
N ASN A 184 18.84 9.88 -4.45
CA ASN A 184 17.85 10.78 -5.08
C ASN A 184 18.45 11.58 -6.25
N ILE A 185 19.73 11.90 -6.20
CA ILE A 185 20.41 12.63 -7.29
C ILE A 185 20.46 11.81 -8.58
N ASP A 186 20.47 10.49 -8.49
CA ASP A 186 20.62 9.60 -9.65
C ASP A 186 19.36 9.65 -10.57
N TYR A 187 18.21 10.12 -10.06
CA TYR A 187 17.00 10.33 -10.87
C TYR A 187 17.13 11.43 -11.92
N ILE A 188 18.17 12.27 -11.84
CA ILE A 188 18.44 13.32 -12.87
C ILE A 188 18.78 12.68 -14.21
N GLU A 189 19.38 11.49 -14.22
CA GLU A 189 19.77 10.78 -15.46
C GLU A 189 18.55 10.35 -16.29
N ASN A 190 17.44 9.97 -15.60
CA ASN A 190 16.17 9.60 -16.22
C ASN A 190 15.01 10.31 -15.52
N PRO A 191 14.82 11.60 -15.78
CA PRO A 191 13.81 12.38 -15.06
C PRO A 191 12.37 11.98 -15.41
N ASP A 192 12.15 11.25 -16.51
CA ASP A 192 10.85 10.87 -17.02
C ASP A 192 10.85 9.41 -17.46
N GLU A 193 10.11 8.55 -16.71
CA GLU A 193 10.08 7.12 -16.94
C GLU A 193 8.66 6.60 -17.19
N LEU A 194 8.57 5.48 -17.93
CA LEU A 194 7.34 4.71 -18.01
C LEU A 194 7.12 4.02 -16.65
N PHE A 195 6.00 4.32 -15.99
CA PHE A 195 5.62 3.65 -14.76
C PHE A 195 4.84 2.36 -15.04
N SER A 196 3.70 2.44 -15.72
CA SER A 196 2.88 1.26 -16.01
C SER A 196 1.95 1.44 -17.19
N ARG A 197 1.54 0.31 -17.79
CA ARG A 197 0.45 0.23 -18.78
C ARG A 197 -0.63 -0.78 -18.34
N ASN A 198 -0.57 -1.28 -17.12
CA ASN A 198 -1.45 -2.35 -16.68
C ASN A 198 -2.92 -1.98 -16.79
N HIS A 199 -3.30 -0.73 -16.46
CA HIS A 199 -4.67 -0.23 -16.59
C HIS A 199 -5.24 -0.32 -18.02
N ILE A 200 -4.37 -0.34 -19.06
CA ILE A 200 -4.77 -0.48 -20.47
C ILE A 200 -4.90 -1.95 -20.85
N VAL A 201 -4.02 -2.81 -20.33
CA VAL A 201 -3.82 -4.16 -20.90
C VAL A 201 -4.35 -5.29 -20.03
N TYR A 202 -4.61 -5.08 -18.72
CA TYR A 202 -4.94 -6.17 -17.78
C TYR A 202 -6.13 -7.03 -18.25
N LYS A 203 -7.21 -6.40 -18.74
CA LYS A 203 -8.39 -7.13 -19.24
C LYS A 203 -8.07 -7.99 -20.46
N LYS A 204 -7.24 -7.50 -21.39
CA LYS A 204 -6.84 -8.25 -22.59
C LYS A 204 -5.96 -9.46 -22.25
N ARG A 205 -5.35 -9.46 -21.06
CA ARG A 205 -4.54 -10.55 -20.53
C ARG A 205 -5.33 -11.52 -19.64
N GLY A 206 -6.67 -11.36 -19.53
CA GLY A 206 -7.51 -12.22 -18.69
C GLY A 206 -7.58 -11.84 -17.21
N PHE A 207 -6.91 -10.76 -16.77
CA PHE A 207 -6.93 -10.37 -15.36
C PHE A 207 -8.19 -9.60 -14.97
N VAL A 208 -8.71 -9.83 -13.77
CA VAL A 208 -9.84 -9.08 -13.20
C VAL A 208 -9.41 -7.70 -12.70
N GLY A 209 -8.13 -7.54 -12.40
CA GLY A 209 -7.55 -6.28 -11.93
C GLY A 209 -6.04 -6.24 -12.01
N PHE A 210 -5.51 -5.09 -11.62
CA PHE A 210 -4.06 -4.87 -11.48
C PHE A 210 -3.77 -4.15 -10.18
N SER A 211 -2.58 -4.38 -9.65
CA SER A 211 -2.05 -3.84 -8.41
C SER A 211 -0.62 -3.36 -8.62
N ASP A 212 -0.20 -2.37 -7.87
CA ASP A 212 1.19 -1.93 -7.76
C ASP A 212 1.47 -1.39 -6.35
N PHE A 213 2.75 -1.29 -6.00
CA PHE A 213 3.20 -0.73 -4.72
C PHE A 213 3.28 0.81 -4.73
N SER A 214 2.65 1.47 -5.72
CA SER A 214 2.77 2.91 -5.92
C SER A 214 4.26 3.33 -6.01
N MET A 215 4.64 4.44 -5.42
CA MET A 215 6.02 4.94 -5.41
C MET A 215 6.84 4.46 -4.21
N VAL A 216 6.32 3.53 -3.42
CA VAL A 216 7.03 2.96 -2.27
C VAL A 216 7.88 1.76 -2.68
N GLY A 217 7.39 0.99 -3.66
CA GLY A 217 7.98 -0.26 -4.06
C GLY A 217 7.72 -1.41 -3.07
N ASN A 218 8.17 -2.61 -3.44
CA ASN A 218 8.03 -3.80 -2.60
C ASN A 218 8.94 -3.74 -1.36
N ASP A 219 10.13 -3.18 -1.50
CA ASP A 219 11.09 -3.07 -0.41
C ASP A 219 10.65 -1.99 0.58
N PHE A 220 10.13 -2.45 1.72
CA PHE A 220 9.74 -1.57 2.82
C PHE A 220 10.89 -1.42 3.80
N ASP A 221 11.39 -0.20 3.93
CA ASP A 221 12.42 0.17 4.90
C ASP A 221 12.00 1.46 5.62
N GLU A 222 11.84 1.39 6.93
CA GLU A 222 11.61 2.56 7.80
C GLU A 222 12.93 3.19 8.24
N SER A 223 14.05 2.48 8.08
CA SER A 223 15.38 3.02 8.34
C SER A 223 15.83 3.88 7.16
N GLY A 224 16.53 4.94 7.44
CA GLY A 224 17.13 5.75 6.39
C GLY A 224 17.69 7.05 6.93
N PHE A 225 18.78 7.50 6.34
CA PHE A 225 19.38 8.80 6.63
C PHE A 225 18.67 9.90 5.83
N ALA A 226 18.72 11.13 6.33
CA ALA A 226 18.28 12.29 5.56
C ALA A 226 19.02 12.29 4.20
N PRO A 227 18.30 12.39 3.08
CA PRO A 227 18.93 12.34 1.76
C PRO A 227 19.75 13.60 1.49
N LEU A 228 20.85 13.46 0.74
CA LEU A 228 21.65 14.60 0.28
C LEU A 228 20.87 15.48 -0.70
N ALA A 229 20.11 14.89 -1.62
CA ALA A 229 19.18 15.58 -2.51
C ALA A 229 17.73 15.19 -2.17
N ILE A 230 16.78 16.10 -2.36
CA ILE A 230 15.34 15.81 -2.31
C ILE A 230 14.82 15.56 -3.71
N ALA A 231 14.03 14.51 -3.88
CA ALA A 231 13.32 14.20 -5.11
C ALA A 231 11.81 14.19 -4.85
N ILE A 232 11.06 14.86 -5.73
CA ILE A 232 9.60 14.81 -5.79
C ILE A 232 9.25 13.97 -7.01
N HIS A 233 8.42 12.94 -6.81
CA HIS A 233 7.98 12.03 -7.85
C HIS A 233 6.50 12.25 -8.14
N ILE A 234 6.16 12.51 -9.40
CA ILE A 234 4.77 12.76 -9.83
C ILE A 234 4.38 11.79 -10.92
N MET A 235 3.29 11.07 -10.71
CA MET A 235 2.68 10.23 -11.73
C MET A 235 1.70 11.03 -12.59
N TYR A 236 1.72 10.79 -13.90
CA TYR A 236 0.84 11.45 -14.87
C TYR A 236 0.55 10.53 -16.06
N PHE A 237 -0.50 10.84 -16.81
CA PHE A 237 -0.81 10.12 -18.04
C PHE A 237 -0.05 10.73 -19.22
N GLY A 238 0.67 9.90 -19.96
CA GLY A 238 1.32 10.27 -21.20
C GLY A 238 0.36 10.28 -22.39
N ASN A 239 0.88 10.58 -23.57
CA ASN A 239 0.09 10.81 -24.80
C ASN A 239 -0.63 9.55 -25.33
N ARG A 240 -0.28 8.35 -24.85
CA ARG A 240 -0.90 7.07 -25.22
C ARG A 240 -1.64 6.45 -24.03
N ASP A 241 -2.08 7.27 -23.09
CA ASP A 241 -2.70 6.88 -21.84
C ASP A 241 -1.82 5.98 -20.95
N GLU A 242 -0.51 5.83 -21.26
CA GLU A 242 0.41 5.16 -20.37
C GLU A 242 0.65 5.97 -19.08
N LEU A 243 0.80 5.30 -17.96
CA LEU A 243 1.17 5.96 -16.72
C LEU A 243 2.69 6.15 -16.67
N LYS A 244 3.11 7.39 -16.57
CA LYS A 244 4.51 7.82 -16.46
C LYS A 244 4.78 8.39 -15.08
N ILE A 245 6.05 8.46 -14.71
CA ILE A 245 6.52 9.12 -13.49
C ILE A 245 7.61 10.12 -13.86
N HIS A 246 7.50 11.33 -13.34
CA HIS A 246 8.53 12.36 -13.47
C HIS A 246 9.18 12.66 -12.13
N HIS A 247 10.49 12.88 -12.14
CA HIS A 247 11.33 13.06 -10.95
C HIS A 247 11.88 14.49 -10.93
N PHE A 248 11.45 15.29 -9.96
CA PHE A 248 11.95 16.65 -9.73
C PHE A 248 12.97 16.60 -8.60
N VAL A 249 14.25 16.75 -8.94
CA VAL A 249 15.35 16.60 -7.99
C VAL A 249 15.94 17.95 -7.65
N SER A 250 16.24 18.20 -6.36
CA SER A 250 16.94 19.41 -5.93
C SER A 250 18.32 19.53 -6.58
N GLU A 251 18.80 20.77 -6.74
CA GLU A 251 20.17 21.03 -7.23
C GLU A 251 21.19 20.77 -6.15
N SER A 252 20.88 21.19 -4.92
CA SER A 252 21.74 21.04 -3.77
C SER A 252 21.85 19.58 -3.33
N ASN A 253 23.08 19.05 -3.27
CA ASN A 253 23.39 17.65 -2.97
C ASN A 253 24.65 17.47 -2.11
N GLU A 254 25.24 18.53 -1.53
CA GLU A 254 26.54 18.46 -0.85
C GLU A 254 26.44 18.01 0.60
N SER A 255 25.32 18.22 1.26
CA SER A 255 25.13 17.93 2.67
C SER A 255 23.68 17.49 2.97
N ILE A 256 23.43 16.97 4.17
CA ILE A 256 22.06 16.67 4.66
C ILE A 256 21.34 17.90 5.23
N SER A 257 22.03 19.05 5.32
CA SER A 257 21.48 20.28 5.87
C SER A 257 20.48 20.94 4.92
N ASP A 258 19.65 21.82 5.48
CA ASP A 258 18.69 22.67 4.79
C ASP A 258 17.71 21.90 3.86
N PRO A 259 16.93 20.95 4.40
CA PRO A 259 15.97 20.19 3.61
C PRO A 259 14.85 21.07 3.05
N ALA A 260 14.53 22.20 3.71
CA ALA A 260 13.50 23.12 3.26
C ALA A 260 13.88 23.78 1.91
N ARG A 261 15.11 24.29 1.81
CA ARG A 261 15.61 24.88 0.55
C ARG A 261 15.64 23.84 -0.58
N LYS A 262 16.11 22.63 -0.32
CA LYS A 262 16.13 21.56 -1.32
C LYS A 262 14.74 21.16 -1.77
N PHE A 263 13.77 21.14 -0.85
CA PHE A 263 12.38 20.91 -1.22
C PHE A 263 11.86 22.05 -2.11
N GLU A 264 12.19 23.31 -1.79
CA GLU A 264 11.83 24.47 -2.62
C GLU A 264 12.44 24.38 -4.03
N GLU A 265 13.73 23.99 -4.13
CA GLU A 265 14.38 23.77 -5.43
C GLU A 265 13.64 22.73 -6.28
N ALA A 266 13.28 21.59 -5.70
CA ALA A 266 12.53 20.54 -6.38
C ALA A 266 11.10 20.99 -6.73
N MET A 267 10.42 21.71 -5.84
CA MET A 267 9.09 22.29 -6.08
C MET A 267 9.11 23.33 -7.18
N ASN A 268 10.13 24.18 -7.26
CA ASN A 268 10.28 25.17 -8.34
C ASN A 268 10.40 24.48 -9.71
N LYS A 269 11.10 23.34 -9.78
CA LYS A 269 11.15 22.54 -11.01
C LYS A 269 9.78 21.96 -11.36
N LEU A 270 9.04 21.47 -10.36
CA LEU A 270 7.69 20.94 -10.56
C LEU A 270 6.72 22.00 -11.08
N VAL A 271 6.65 23.17 -10.44
CA VAL A 271 5.66 24.21 -10.81
C VAL A 271 6.00 24.89 -12.16
N ASN A 272 7.27 24.86 -12.57
CA ASN A 272 7.72 25.36 -13.86
C ASN A 272 7.76 24.28 -14.96
N TRP A 273 7.33 23.06 -14.66
CA TRP A 273 7.31 21.98 -15.64
C TRP A 273 6.25 22.25 -16.70
N GLU A 274 6.59 22.04 -17.97
CA GLU A 274 5.69 22.29 -19.10
C GLU A 274 4.36 21.52 -19.05
N ASN A 275 4.37 20.35 -18.41
CA ASN A 275 3.19 19.52 -18.23
C ASN A 275 2.52 19.70 -16.85
N PHE A 276 2.78 20.79 -16.14
CA PHE A 276 2.23 21.02 -14.80
C PHE A 276 0.69 20.99 -14.76
N ASP A 277 0.03 21.42 -15.81
CA ASP A 277 -1.44 21.49 -15.88
C ASP A 277 -2.12 20.11 -15.95
N ILE A 278 -1.41 19.07 -16.41
CA ILE A 278 -1.95 17.70 -16.45
C ILE A 278 -1.89 16.99 -15.09
N ILE A 279 -1.19 17.56 -14.12
CA ILE A 279 -1.07 16.98 -12.79
C ILE A 279 -2.39 17.16 -12.03
N PRO A 280 -2.95 16.09 -11.47
CA PRO A 280 -4.11 16.20 -10.60
C PRO A 280 -3.80 17.07 -9.36
N LYS A 281 -4.40 18.26 -9.28
CA LYS A 281 -4.08 19.26 -8.24
C LYS A 281 -4.49 18.86 -6.81
N THR A 282 -5.05 17.65 -6.62
CA THR A 282 -5.68 17.23 -5.36
C THR A 282 -4.83 16.32 -4.47
N CYS A 283 -3.67 15.81 -4.94
CA CYS A 283 -2.83 14.86 -4.19
C CYS A 283 -1.34 15.20 -4.18
N LEU A 284 -0.94 16.39 -4.59
CA LEU A 284 0.47 16.77 -4.76
C LEU A 284 1.32 16.72 -3.48
N LEU A 285 0.70 16.78 -2.30
CA LEU A 285 1.41 16.84 -1.02
C LEU A 285 1.68 15.46 -0.39
N TYR A 286 1.03 14.39 -0.86
CA TYR A 286 1.04 13.09 -0.17
C TYR A 286 1.96 12.04 -0.80
N THR A 287 2.53 12.33 -1.94
CA THR A 287 3.35 11.37 -2.69
C THR A 287 4.85 11.45 -2.39
N SER A 288 5.29 12.45 -1.64
CA SER A 288 6.69 12.55 -1.20
C SER A 288 6.83 12.08 0.25
N PRO A 289 7.77 11.16 0.57
CA PRO A 289 8.12 10.90 1.95
C PRO A 289 8.71 12.17 2.56
N SER A 290 7.87 12.91 3.31
CA SER A 290 8.30 14.11 4.01
C SER A 290 9.35 13.75 5.06
N PRO A 291 10.41 14.58 5.23
CA PRO A 291 11.31 14.47 6.38
C PRO A 291 10.60 14.52 7.73
N ARG A 292 9.36 15.08 7.79
CA ARG A 292 8.54 15.12 9.01
C ARG A 292 7.98 13.76 9.41
N ASP A 293 7.85 12.80 8.49
CA ASP A 293 7.36 11.46 8.82
C ASP A 293 8.38 10.65 9.62
N ARG A 294 9.62 11.15 9.77
CA ARG A 294 10.72 10.53 10.52
C ARG A 294 10.91 11.09 11.92
N SER A 295 10.21 12.14 12.32
CA SER A 295 10.48 12.88 13.56
C SER A 295 9.45 12.67 14.67
N VAL A 296 8.55 11.70 14.54
CA VAL A 296 7.62 11.32 15.62
C VAL A 296 7.88 9.87 16.00
N SER A 297 9.01 9.65 16.65
CA SER A 297 9.26 8.47 17.49
C SER A 297 9.01 8.82 18.94
#